data_e3da13ec86657d3832d2a91d83521f07
#
_entry.id   e3da13ec86657d3832d2a91d83521f07
#
_cell.length_a   1.000
_cell.length_b   1.000
_cell.length_c   1.000
_cell.angle_alpha   90.00
_cell.angle_beta   90.00
_cell.angle_gamma   90.00
#
_symmetry.space_group_name_H-M   'P 1'
#
loop_
_entity.id
_entity.type
_entity.pdbx_description
1 polymer ?
#
loop_
_entity_poly.entity_id
_entity_poly.type
_entity_poly.pdbx_seq_one_letter_code
_entity_poly.pdbx_strand_id
1 'polypeptide(L)'
;MKTKIFKNISILLSFGLIVKVLGLFHRIIITRVLTLDGLSLYTKMMPIATLFSVIASFSLGPTITQMVAKNITKRPYSNRDLMIKGFKIATITASIVSIIHLITNYFITHYLLQTDELFKPFIYFIPLYYLQSYTGIFKGYFHGHNKMNTYAIGQLIEQVIRIILIYIFITPMLKINLEDGIIACVISLSIGELIQNIFLFLCVLKTTKINNKTNIKADNKAIITTSINLTTSRLSNAICNFLEPIVFTFSFLKTGMDKVVADEIYGIIYGYVLPLIFITGFITTAIETAILPELVTHHKNNNHAAFKNIMNKALLLSFIPASITTIIFYSYSKEMLMLFYNTENGAFYLKLLAIPSFLSYFDGVFISALIAINEEKKLAKINLLTNFLYLFLIFILVQIPKINVMGLIISLIIYLTTSPIIYFFICKKRINYHLPKEGYILLLIYIISICSIAFFKNIIITIIIYFLLLLWLVINKTHSHHSLSS
;
A
#
# COMPACT_ATOMS: atom_id res chain seq x y z
N MET A 1 6.87 -24.69 20.70
CA MET A 1 6.05 -23.48 20.44
C MET A 1 6.64 -22.56 19.38
N LYS A 2 7.93 -22.25 19.40
CA LYS A 2 8.62 -21.39 18.40
C LYS A 2 8.44 -21.87 16.95
N THR A 3 8.60 -23.16 16.66
CA THR A 3 8.47 -23.74 15.32
C THR A 3 7.07 -23.60 14.70
N LYS A 4 6.00 -23.68 15.51
CA LYS A 4 4.62 -23.55 15.04
C LYS A 4 4.26 -22.09 14.69
N ILE A 5 4.81 -21.13 15.44
CA ILE A 5 4.67 -19.69 15.16
C ILE A 5 5.41 -19.32 13.87
N PHE A 6 6.65 -19.77 13.70
CA PHE A 6 7.44 -19.56 12.48
C PHE A 6 6.74 -20.14 11.24
N LYS A 7 6.20 -21.36 11.33
CA LYS A 7 5.45 -21.99 10.25
C LYS A 7 4.21 -21.18 9.87
N ASN A 8 3.46 -20.67 10.84
CA ASN A 8 2.27 -19.86 10.58
C ASN A 8 2.62 -18.50 9.96
N ILE A 9 3.72 -17.87 10.39
CA ILE A 9 4.22 -16.62 9.80
C ILE A 9 4.67 -16.84 8.35
N SER A 10 5.42 -17.91 8.08
CA SER A 10 5.85 -18.23 6.70
C SER A 10 4.68 -18.49 5.76
N ILE A 11 3.67 -19.22 6.22
CA ILE A 11 2.44 -19.47 5.44
C ILE A 11 1.71 -18.14 5.18
N LEU A 12 1.58 -17.29 6.20
CA LEU A 12 0.94 -15.99 6.04
C LEU A 12 1.67 -15.09 5.04
N LEU A 13 3.00 -15.07 5.09
CA LEU A 13 3.83 -14.31 4.15
C LEU A 13 3.66 -14.85 2.72
N SER A 14 3.61 -16.18 2.54
CA SER A 14 3.39 -16.80 1.23
C SER A 14 2.00 -16.46 0.66
N PHE A 15 0.94 -16.57 1.45
CA PHE A 15 -0.41 -16.17 1.03
C PHE A 15 -0.49 -14.67 0.74
N GLY A 16 0.10 -13.83 1.59
CA GLY A 16 0.14 -12.38 1.38
C GLY A 16 0.86 -11.99 0.09
N LEU A 17 1.93 -12.71 -0.27
CA LEU A 17 2.65 -12.53 -1.53
C LEU A 17 1.77 -12.90 -2.73
N ILE A 18 1.12 -14.07 -2.70
CA ILE A 18 0.23 -14.51 -3.78
C ILE A 18 -0.91 -13.52 -3.99
N VAL A 19 -1.56 -13.06 -2.91
CA VAL A 19 -2.64 -12.05 -2.99
C VAL A 19 -2.15 -10.77 -3.64
N LYS A 20 -0.93 -10.31 -3.33
CA LYS A 20 -0.37 -9.09 -3.94
C LYS A 20 -0.01 -9.26 -5.39
N VAL A 21 0.52 -10.43 -5.77
CA VAL A 21 0.78 -10.78 -7.17
C VAL A 21 -0.52 -10.83 -7.97
N LEU A 22 -1.57 -11.45 -7.44
CA LEU A 22 -2.90 -11.46 -8.06
C LEU A 22 -3.49 -10.05 -8.16
N GLY A 23 -3.33 -9.21 -7.13
CA GLY A 23 -3.74 -7.81 -7.16
C GLY A 23 -3.00 -6.99 -8.25
N LEU A 24 -1.74 -7.31 -8.50
CA LEU A 24 -0.99 -6.73 -9.61
C LEU A 24 -1.55 -7.19 -10.96
N PHE A 25 -1.81 -8.49 -11.15
CA PHE A 25 -2.45 -9.00 -12.37
C PHE A 25 -3.81 -8.36 -12.61
N HIS A 26 -4.64 -8.24 -11.58
CA HIS A 26 -5.90 -7.51 -11.63
C HIS A 26 -5.72 -6.08 -12.16
N ARG A 27 -4.73 -5.35 -11.64
CA ARG A 27 -4.44 -3.99 -12.08
C ARG A 27 -3.93 -3.93 -13.52
N ILE A 28 -3.05 -4.85 -13.93
CA ILE A 28 -2.55 -4.94 -15.30
C ILE A 28 -3.70 -5.17 -16.28
N ILE A 29 -4.67 -6.04 -15.95
CA ILE A 29 -5.82 -6.31 -16.80
C ILE A 29 -6.67 -5.06 -16.96
N ILE A 30 -7.03 -4.39 -15.85
CA ILE A 30 -7.79 -3.11 -15.92
C ILE A 30 -7.07 -2.12 -16.81
N THR A 31 -5.77 -1.94 -16.59
CA THR A 31 -4.94 -0.96 -17.30
C THR A 31 -4.81 -1.26 -18.80
N ARG A 32 -4.83 -2.54 -19.20
CA ARG A 32 -4.78 -2.94 -20.61
C ARG A 32 -6.13 -2.85 -21.32
N VAL A 33 -7.21 -3.01 -20.59
CA VAL A 33 -8.56 -3.05 -21.14
C VAL A 33 -9.20 -1.67 -21.19
N LEU A 34 -9.00 -0.85 -20.15
CA LEU A 34 -9.46 0.53 -20.17
C LEU A 34 -8.59 1.36 -21.13
N THR A 35 -9.23 2.21 -21.91
CA THR A 35 -8.52 3.26 -22.67
C THR A 35 -7.79 4.22 -21.72
N LEU A 36 -6.91 5.07 -22.24
CA LEU A 36 -6.21 6.05 -21.40
C LEU A 36 -7.20 6.97 -20.67
N ASP A 37 -8.27 7.39 -21.34
CA ASP A 37 -9.33 8.21 -20.75
C ASP A 37 -10.03 7.48 -19.60
N GLY A 38 -10.45 6.23 -19.82
CA GLY A 38 -11.07 5.42 -18.78
C GLY A 38 -10.14 5.13 -17.60
N LEU A 39 -8.86 4.90 -17.88
CA LEU A 39 -7.86 4.71 -16.84
C LEU A 39 -7.64 5.99 -16.03
N SER A 40 -7.60 7.16 -16.67
CA SER A 40 -7.43 8.45 -16.00
C SER A 40 -8.60 8.75 -15.07
N LEU A 41 -9.82 8.52 -15.53
CA LEU A 41 -11.03 8.65 -14.72
C LEU A 41 -11.04 7.66 -13.53
N TYR A 42 -10.73 6.39 -13.79
CA TYR A 42 -10.64 5.36 -12.75
C TYR A 42 -9.59 5.68 -11.69
N THR A 43 -8.41 6.15 -12.10
CA THR A 43 -7.31 6.48 -11.16
C THR A 43 -7.62 7.70 -10.31
N LYS A 44 -8.35 8.69 -10.81
CA LYS A 44 -8.83 9.85 -10.05
C LYS A 44 -9.95 9.50 -9.06
N MET A 45 -10.81 8.57 -9.44
CA MET A 45 -11.95 8.14 -8.64
C MET A 45 -11.51 7.32 -7.41
N MET A 46 -10.52 6.45 -7.55
CA MET A 46 -10.12 5.49 -6.51
C MET A 46 -9.65 6.13 -5.20
N PRO A 47 -8.83 7.20 -5.17
CA PRO A 47 -8.43 7.86 -3.93
C PRO A 47 -9.62 8.42 -3.15
N ILE A 48 -10.62 8.96 -3.86
CA ILE A 48 -11.83 9.53 -3.27
C ILE A 48 -12.69 8.43 -2.65
N ALA A 49 -12.94 7.36 -3.40
CA ALA A 49 -13.64 6.18 -2.90
C ALA A 49 -12.92 5.54 -1.69
N THR A 50 -11.60 5.58 -1.68
CA THR A 50 -10.77 5.10 -0.55
C THR A 50 -10.98 5.95 0.69
N LEU A 51 -11.07 7.28 0.58
CA LEU A 51 -11.37 8.15 1.73
C LEU A 51 -12.72 7.77 2.36
N PHE A 52 -13.78 7.67 1.54
CA PHE A 52 -15.10 7.25 2.03
C PHE A 52 -15.06 5.84 2.66
N SER A 53 -14.33 4.89 2.06
CA SER A 53 -14.15 3.55 2.62
C SER A 53 -13.41 3.55 3.97
N VAL A 54 -12.38 4.37 4.14
CA VAL A 54 -11.65 4.51 5.41
C VAL A 54 -12.56 5.05 6.50
N ILE A 55 -13.39 6.05 6.20
CA ILE A 55 -14.36 6.60 7.15
C ILE A 55 -15.45 5.56 7.45
N ALA A 56 -16.03 4.92 6.45
CA ALA A 56 -17.09 3.90 6.60
C ALA A 56 -16.62 2.71 7.45
N SER A 57 -15.43 2.20 7.19
CA SER A 57 -14.86 1.06 7.92
C SER A 57 -14.56 1.37 9.38
N PHE A 58 -14.44 2.65 9.75
CA PHE A 58 -14.24 3.16 11.10
C PHE A 58 -13.15 2.41 11.87
N SER A 59 -12.12 1.94 11.18
CA SER A 59 -11.03 1.11 11.70
C SER A 59 -11.50 -0.06 12.59
N LEU A 60 -12.71 -0.58 12.35
CA LEU A 60 -13.28 -1.68 13.14
C LEU A 60 -12.43 -2.94 13.07
N GLY A 61 -11.76 -3.21 11.96
CA GLY A 61 -10.87 -4.37 11.85
C GLY A 61 -9.77 -4.40 12.92
N PRO A 62 -8.87 -3.43 12.99
CA PRO A 62 -7.87 -3.35 14.06
C PRO A 62 -8.48 -3.29 15.46
N THR A 63 -9.60 -2.58 15.64
CA THR A 63 -10.32 -2.50 16.92
C THR A 63 -10.78 -3.88 17.41
N ILE A 64 -11.46 -4.64 16.55
CA ILE A 64 -11.91 -6.00 16.84
C ILE A 64 -10.71 -6.93 17.07
N THR A 65 -9.63 -6.80 16.29
CA THR A 65 -8.39 -7.57 16.51
C THR A 65 -7.88 -7.38 17.94
N GLN A 66 -7.76 -6.13 18.41
CA GLN A 66 -7.26 -5.84 19.76
C GLN A 66 -8.19 -6.37 20.83
N MET A 67 -9.52 -6.23 20.65
CA MET A 67 -10.49 -6.69 21.64
C MET A 67 -10.58 -8.22 21.72
N VAL A 68 -10.57 -8.91 20.59
CA VAL A 68 -10.54 -10.38 20.54
C VAL A 68 -9.25 -10.91 21.17
N ALA A 69 -8.10 -10.32 20.89
CA ALA A 69 -6.83 -10.72 21.48
C ALA A 69 -6.83 -10.53 23.02
N LYS A 70 -7.41 -9.42 23.53
CA LYS A 70 -7.62 -9.19 24.97
C LYS A 70 -8.58 -10.21 25.57
N ASN A 71 -9.62 -10.63 24.85
CA ASN A 71 -10.56 -11.66 25.30
C ASN A 71 -9.91 -13.02 25.50
N ILE A 72 -8.94 -13.38 24.69
CA ILE A 72 -8.18 -14.65 24.83
C ILE A 72 -7.44 -14.67 26.17
N THR A 73 -6.89 -13.55 26.60
CA THR A 73 -6.07 -13.44 27.81
C THR A 73 -6.91 -13.21 29.07
N LYS A 74 -7.95 -12.37 29.01
CA LYS A 74 -8.72 -11.91 30.19
C LYS A 74 -10.22 -12.30 30.17
N ARG A 75 -10.73 -12.83 29.05
CA ARG A 75 -12.13 -13.23 28.80
C ARG A 75 -13.20 -12.22 29.24
N PRO A 76 -13.07 -10.90 28.99
CA PRO A 76 -14.03 -9.93 29.48
C PRO A 76 -15.35 -9.89 28.69
N TYR A 77 -15.39 -10.37 27.41
CA TYR A 77 -16.58 -10.25 26.54
C TYR A 77 -16.86 -11.50 25.71
N SER A 78 -18.15 -11.68 25.32
CA SER A 78 -18.53 -12.65 24.32
C SER A 78 -18.05 -12.20 22.93
N ASN A 79 -17.31 -13.04 22.21
CA ASN A 79 -16.86 -12.75 20.85
C ASN A 79 -18.04 -12.57 19.87
N ARG A 80 -19.15 -13.30 20.10
CA ARG A 80 -20.38 -13.16 19.31
C ARG A 80 -20.99 -11.77 19.49
N ASP A 81 -21.11 -11.29 20.74
CA ASP A 81 -21.66 -9.97 21.04
C ASP A 81 -20.77 -8.86 20.47
N LEU A 82 -19.44 -9.02 20.58
CA LEU A 82 -18.46 -8.09 20.01
C LEU A 82 -18.62 -7.97 18.48
N MET A 83 -18.78 -9.09 17.77
CA MET A 83 -19.00 -9.07 16.33
C MET A 83 -20.35 -8.43 15.96
N ILE A 84 -21.45 -8.81 16.65
CA ILE A 84 -22.78 -8.23 16.40
C ILE A 84 -22.75 -6.72 16.58
N LYS A 85 -22.12 -6.21 17.63
CA LYS A 85 -21.95 -4.77 17.85
C LYS A 85 -21.06 -4.13 16.80
N GLY A 86 -19.97 -4.81 16.42
CA GLY A 86 -19.13 -4.37 15.31
C GLY A 86 -19.93 -4.21 14.02
N PHE A 87 -20.74 -5.19 13.63
CA PHE A 87 -21.61 -5.11 12.45
C PHE A 87 -22.64 -3.98 12.55
N LYS A 88 -23.27 -3.77 13.70
CA LYS A 88 -24.20 -2.64 13.91
C LYS A 88 -23.50 -1.30 13.72
N ILE A 89 -22.34 -1.11 14.33
CA ILE A 89 -21.55 0.13 14.16
C ILE A 89 -21.12 0.29 12.71
N ALA A 90 -20.61 -0.77 12.05
CA ALA A 90 -20.23 -0.74 10.65
C ALA A 90 -21.37 -0.35 9.71
N THR A 91 -22.58 -0.91 9.94
CA THR A 91 -23.76 -0.57 9.16
C THR A 91 -24.12 0.90 9.34
N ILE A 92 -24.12 1.41 10.57
CA ILE A 92 -24.45 2.82 10.86
C ILE A 92 -23.41 3.75 10.20
N THR A 93 -22.13 3.49 10.38
CA THR A 93 -21.07 4.34 9.80
C THR A 93 -21.07 4.28 8.26
N ALA A 94 -21.23 3.10 7.67
CA ALA A 94 -21.35 2.95 6.23
C ALA A 94 -22.60 3.65 5.67
N SER A 95 -23.76 3.60 6.39
CA SER A 95 -24.98 4.31 5.97
C SER A 95 -24.79 5.81 6.01
N ILE A 96 -24.21 6.36 7.08
CA ILE A 96 -23.91 7.79 7.19
C ILE A 96 -22.99 8.23 6.04
N VAL A 97 -21.92 7.48 5.80
CA VAL A 97 -20.97 7.77 4.72
C VAL A 97 -21.63 7.67 3.34
N SER A 98 -22.50 6.68 3.14
CA SER A 98 -23.24 6.52 1.87
C SER A 98 -24.18 7.71 1.60
N ILE A 99 -24.85 8.20 2.65
CA ILE A 99 -25.71 9.40 2.53
C ILE A 99 -24.86 10.63 2.21
N ILE A 100 -23.75 10.82 2.93
CA ILE A 100 -22.81 11.94 2.65
C ILE A 100 -22.29 11.83 1.22
N HIS A 101 -21.89 10.63 0.79
CA HIS A 101 -21.43 10.39 -0.58
C HIS A 101 -22.49 10.79 -1.60
N LEU A 102 -23.73 10.34 -1.45
CA LEU A 102 -24.82 10.69 -2.39
C LEU A 102 -25.06 12.19 -2.46
N ILE A 103 -25.07 12.87 -1.31
CA ILE A 103 -25.27 14.34 -1.26
C ILE A 103 -24.10 15.08 -1.90
N THR A 104 -22.88 14.62 -1.67
CA THR A 104 -21.65 15.29 -2.16
C THR A 104 -21.22 14.84 -3.55
N ASN A 105 -21.79 13.76 -4.08
CA ASN A 105 -21.36 13.15 -5.35
C ASN A 105 -21.33 14.15 -6.50
N TYR A 106 -22.42 14.88 -6.71
CA TYR A 106 -22.50 15.91 -7.77
C TYR A 106 -21.43 17.01 -7.56
N PHE A 107 -21.25 17.48 -6.33
CA PHE A 107 -20.24 18.48 -6.03
C PHE A 107 -18.82 17.97 -6.31
N ILE A 108 -18.53 16.73 -5.94
CA ILE A 108 -17.22 16.10 -6.14
C ILE A 108 -16.94 15.92 -7.64
N THR A 109 -17.88 15.35 -8.39
CA THR A 109 -17.66 15.06 -9.81
C THR A 109 -17.66 16.31 -10.66
N HIS A 110 -18.62 17.20 -10.48
CA HIS A 110 -18.79 18.37 -11.33
C HIS A 110 -17.80 19.50 -10.98
N TYR A 111 -17.65 19.84 -9.68
CA TYR A 111 -16.82 20.98 -9.27
C TYR A 111 -15.39 20.62 -8.90
N LEU A 112 -15.15 19.51 -8.19
CA LEU A 112 -13.81 19.15 -7.75
C LEU A 112 -13.01 18.39 -8.81
N LEU A 113 -13.59 17.38 -9.45
CA LEU A 113 -12.97 16.62 -10.51
C LEU A 113 -13.24 17.21 -11.89
N GLN A 114 -14.25 18.07 -12.00
CA GLN A 114 -14.69 18.68 -13.24
C GLN A 114 -15.03 17.66 -14.34
N THR A 115 -15.63 16.52 -13.96
CA THR A 115 -16.03 15.48 -14.90
C THR A 115 -17.34 14.80 -14.47
N ASP A 116 -18.37 14.94 -15.32
CA ASP A 116 -19.69 14.38 -15.05
C ASP A 116 -19.74 12.87 -15.33
N GLU A 117 -18.82 12.34 -16.13
CA GLU A 117 -18.72 10.91 -16.47
C GLU A 117 -18.50 10.01 -15.24
N LEU A 118 -17.99 10.56 -14.14
CA LEU A 118 -17.80 9.82 -12.89
C LEU A 118 -19.04 9.83 -11.99
N PHE A 119 -20.07 10.60 -12.30
CA PHE A 119 -21.25 10.71 -11.43
C PHE A 119 -21.92 9.35 -11.16
N LYS A 120 -22.20 8.58 -12.20
CA LYS A 120 -22.79 7.25 -12.05
C LYS A 120 -21.80 6.24 -11.46
N PRO A 121 -20.55 6.07 -11.98
CA PRO A 121 -19.57 5.14 -11.42
C PRO A 121 -19.36 5.30 -9.91
N PHE A 122 -19.38 6.53 -9.39
CA PHE A 122 -19.24 6.77 -7.95
C PHE A 122 -20.38 6.17 -7.14
N ILE A 123 -21.63 6.22 -7.60
CA ILE A 123 -22.78 5.65 -6.89
C ILE A 123 -22.59 4.15 -6.68
N TYR A 124 -21.98 3.45 -7.63
CA TYR A 124 -21.72 2.01 -7.55
C TYR A 124 -20.67 1.61 -6.49
N PHE A 125 -19.96 2.58 -5.88
CA PHE A 125 -19.10 2.32 -4.72
C PHE A 125 -19.85 2.12 -3.40
N ILE A 126 -21.11 2.54 -3.32
CA ILE A 126 -21.88 2.48 -2.06
C ILE A 126 -21.93 1.06 -1.46
N PRO A 127 -22.24 -0.01 -2.21
CA PRO A 127 -22.20 -1.36 -1.66
C PRO A 127 -20.83 -1.74 -1.09
N LEU A 128 -19.74 -1.26 -1.72
CA LEU A 128 -18.38 -1.55 -1.32
C LEU A 128 -18.05 -1.01 0.08
N TYR A 129 -18.61 0.13 0.48
CA TYR A 129 -18.42 0.70 1.83
C TYR A 129 -18.92 -0.23 2.93
N TYR A 130 -20.09 -0.85 2.74
CA TYR A 130 -20.62 -1.85 3.66
C TYR A 130 -19.77 -3.12 3.67
N LEU A 131 -19.48 -3.64 2.49
CA LEU A 131 -18.75 -4.90 2.33
C LEU A 131 -17.34 -4.82 2.93
N GLN A 132 -16.58 -3.77 2.65
CA GLN A 132 -15.24 -3.56 3.22
C GLN A 132 -15.28 -3.37 4.74
N SER A 133 -16.30 -2.71 5.27
CA SER A 133 -16.50 -2.56 6.71
C SER A 133 -16.74 -3.91 7.37
N TYR A 134 -17.53 -4.79 6.75
CA TYR A 134 -17.80 -6.14 7.24
C TYR A 134 -16.57 -7.05 7.13
N THR A 135 -15.87 -7.00 6.00
CA THR A 135 -14.58 -7.69 5.84
C THR A 135 -13.59 -7.28 6.94
N GLY A 136 -13.56 -6.00 7.30
CA GLY A 136 -12.74 -5.50 8.41
C GLY A 136 -13.04 -6.21 9.72
N ILE A 137 -14.33 -6.43 10.05
CA ILE A 137 -14.75 -7.14 11.26
C ILE A 137 -14.31 -8.61 11.23
N PHE A 138 -14.53 -9.31 10.12
CA PHE A 138 -14.07 -10.69 9.94
C PHE A 138 -12.55 -10.80 10.05
N LYS A 139 -11.82 -9.89 9.41
CA LYS A 139 -10.37 -9.78 9.53
C LYS A 139 -9.96 -9.64 11.00
N GLY A 140 -10.62 -8.73 11.71
CA GLY A 140 -10.38 -8.51 13.14
C GLY A 140 -10.58 -9.75 13.98
N TYR A 141 -11.67 -10.48 13.73
CA TYR A 141 -11.97 -11.74 14.42
C TYR A 141 -10.90 -12.81 14.16
N PHE A 142 -10.56 -13.08 12.90
CA PHE A 142 -9.58 -14.13 12.56
C PHE A 142 -8.16 -13.76 13.00
N HIS A 143 -7.74 -12.50 12.84
CA HIS A 143 -6.44 -12.03 13.30
C HIS A 143 -6.33 -12.09 14.82
N GLY A 144 -7.37 -11.65 15.54
CA GLY A 144 -7.41 -11.72 17.01
C GLY A 144 -7.30 -13.15 17.56
N HIS A 145 -7.79 -14.14 16.82
CA HIS A 145 -7.68 -15.57 17.17
C HIS A 145 -6.43 -16.26 16.61
N ASN A 146 -5.48 -15.52 16.01
CA ASN A 146 -4.31 -16.08 15.33
C ASN A 146 -4.65 -17.06 14.17
N LYS A 147 -5.86 -16.93 13.58
CA LYS A 147 -6.32 -17.71 12.42
C LYS A 147 -6.18 -16.93 11.11
N MET A 148 -5.03 -16.31 10.92
CA MET A 148 -4.76 -15.40 9.80
C MET A 148 -4.89 -16.10 8.43
N ASN A 149 -4.62 -17.41 8.37
CA ASN A 149 -4.74 -18.20 7.12
C ASN A 149 -6.16 -18.22 6.56
N THR A 150 -7.20 -18.27 7.42
CA THR A 150 -8.59 -18.27 6.97
C THR A 150 -8.93 -16.94 6.27
N TYR A 151 -8.46 -15.83 6.81
CA TYR A 151 -8.64 -14.53 6.18
C TYR A 151 -7.86 -14.44 4.86
N ALA A 152 -6.61 -14.94 4.83
CA ALA A 152 -5.78 -14.94 3.62
C ALA A 152 -6.40 -15.77 2.47
N ILE A 153 -7.01 -16.92 2.77
CA ILE A 153 -7.76 -17.71 1.78
C ILE A 153 -8.96 -16.91 1.24
N GLY A 154 -9.70 -16.20 2.11
CA GLY A 154 -10.78 -15.31 1.70
C GLY A 154 -10.29 -14.23 0.72
N GLN A 155 -9.15 -13.61 0.99
CA GLN A 155 -8.52 -12.64 0.08
C GLN A 155 -8.12 -13.25 -1.26
N LEU A 156 -7.62 -14.50 -1.28
CA LEU A 156 -7.31 -15.19 -2.54
C LEU A 156 -8.56 -15.41 -3.37
N ILE A 157 -9.64 -15.89 -2.74
CA ILE A 157 -10.94 -16.09 -3.41
C ILE A 157 -11.42 -14.77 -4.01
N GLU A 158 -11.38 -13.69 -3.24
CA GLU A 158 -11.73 -12.35 -3.69
C GLU A 158 -10.94 -11.93 -4.94
N GLN A 159 -9.60 -12.03 -4.91
CA GLN A 159 -8.75 -11.62 -6.04
C GLN A 159 -9.00 -12.44 -7.29
N VAL A 160 -9.15 -13.76 -7.16
CA VAL A 160 -9.45 -14.64 -8.30
C VAL A 160 -10.79 -14.26 -8.94
N ILE A 161 -11.82 -14.04 -8.12
CA ILE A 161 -13.13 -13.65 -8.60
C ILE A 161 -13.11 -12.29 -9.27
N ARG A 162 -12.43 -11.31 -8.70
CA ARG A 162 -12.26 -9.99 -9.33
C ARG A 162 -11.63 -10.10 -10.71
N ILE A 163 -10.57 -10.90 -10.87
CA ILE A 163 -9.91 -11.11 -12.17
C ILE A 163 -10.88 -11.73 -13.18
N ILE A 164 -11.63 -12.74 -12.78
CA ILE A 164 -12.60 -13.42 -13.64
C ILE A 164 -13.71 -12.44 -14.08
N LEU A 165 -14.27 -11.69 -13.13
CA LEU A 165 -15.38 -10.76 -13.40
C LEU A 165 -14.94 -9.58 -14.28
N ILE A 166 -13.74 -9.07 -14.09
CA ILE A 166 -13.18 -8.03 -14.96
C ILE A 166 -13.08 -8.53 -16.39
N TYR A 167 -12.53 -9.72 -16.58
CA TYR A 167 -12.42 -10.30 -17.92
C TYR A 167 -13.79 -10.51 -18.60
N ILE A 168 -14.80 -10.90 -17.83
CA ILE A 168 -16.15 -11.15 -18.35
C ILE A 168 -16.92 -9.84 -18.60
N PHE A 169 -16.85 -8.86 -17.69
CA PHE A 169 -17.75 -7.71 -17.71
C PHE A 169 -17.18 -6.47 -18.37
N ILE A 170 -15.86 -6.18 -18.26
CA ILE A 170 -15.33 -4.91 -18.76
C ILE A 170 -15.46 -4.80 -20.28
N THR A 171 -15.05 -5.81 -21.02
CA THR A 171 -15.03 -5.76 -22.49
C THR A 171 -16.41 -5.54 -23.12
N PRO A 172 -17.48 -6.24 -22.69
CA PRO A 172 -18.83 -5.96 -23.18
C PRO A 172 -19.35 -4.58 -22.78
N MET A 173 -19.09 -4.15 -21.56
CA MET A 173 -19.58 -2.87 -21.02
C MET A 173 -18.88 -1.67 -21.67
N LEU A 174 -17.58 -1.75 -21.96
CA LEU A 174 -16.84 -0.72 -22.70
C LEU A 174 -17.37 -0.52 -24.13
N LYS A 175 -17.97 -1.56 -24.74
CA LYS A 175 -18.60 -1.42 -26.06
C LYS A 175 -19.86 -0.57 -26.03
N ILE A 176 -20.48 -0.38 -24.87
CA ILE A 176 -21.65 0.48 -24.67
C ILE A 176 -21.19 1.90 -24.51
N ASN A 177 -20.42 2.18 -23.46
CA ASN A 177 -19.77 3.47 -23.24
C ASN A 177 -18.64 3.35 -22.20
N LEU A 178 -17.87 4.41 -22.01
CA LEU A 178 -16.75 4.45 -21.07
C LEU A 178 -17.20 4.36 -19.61
N GLU A 179 -18.31 5.05 -19.26
CA GLU A 179 -18.90 5.00 -17.91
C GLU A 179 -19.22 3.57 -17.48
N ASP A 180 -19.88 2.79 -18.37
CA ASP A 180 -20.28 1.42 -18.08
C ASP A 180 -19.04 0.51 -17.89
N GLY A 181 -17.97 0.75 -18.64
CA GLY A 181 -16.69 0.07 -18.43
C GLY A 181 -16.09 0.33 -17.04
N ILE A 182 -16.14 1.57 -16.56
CA ILE A 182 -15.69 1.92 -15.21
C ILE A 182 -16.63 1.31 -14.15
N ILE A 183 -17.95 1.33 -14.38
CA ILE A 183 -18.94 0.69 -13.51
C ILE A 183 -18.65 -0.81 -13.39
N ALA A 184 -18.32 -1.49 -14.49
CA ALA A 184 -17.95 -2.91 -14.47
C ALA A 184 -16.74 -3.19 -13.56
N CYS A 185 -15.74 -2.30 -13.57
CA CYS A 185 -14.61 -2.40 -12.63
C CYS A 185 -15.09 -2.33 -11.18
N VAL A 186 -15.94 -1.36 -10.83
CA VAL A 186 -16.45 -1.16 -9.46
C VAL A 186 -17.34 -2.32 -9.01
N ILE A 187 -18.22 -2.81 -9.89
CA ILE A 187 -19.08 -3.98 -9.63
C ILE A 187 -18.20 -5.21 -9.36
N SER A 188 -17.16 -5.42 -10.15
CA SER A 188 -16.22 -6.54 -9.96
C SER A 188 -15.55 -6.50 -8.59
N LEU A 189 -15.16 -5.30 -8.11
CA LEU A 189 -14.65 -5.11 -6.75
C LEU A 189 -15.71 -5.50 -5.71
N SER A 190 -16.95 -5.02 -5.88
CA SER A 190 -18.04 -5.26 -4.92
C SER A 190 -18.44 -6.73 -4.84
N ILE A 191 -18.54 -7.44 -5.98
CA ILE A 191 -18.88 -8.87 -6.01
C ILE A 191 -17.74 -9.70 -5.40
N GLY A 192 -16.47 -9.39 -5.72
CA GLY A 192 -15.32 -10.06 -5.12
C GLY A 192 -15.34 -9.95 -3.59
N GLU A 193 -15.56 -8.74 -3.06
CA GLU A 193 -15.67 -8.46 -1.64
C GLU A 193 -16.87 -9.17 -0.99
N LEU A 194 -18.03 -9.23 -1.70
CA LEU A 194 -19.22 -9.95 -1.23
C LEU A 194 -18.94 -11.45 -1.05
N ILE A 195 -18.31 -12.08 -2.03
CA ILE A 195 -18.01 -13.52 -1.97
C ILE A 195 -16.99 -13.81 -0.87
N GLN A 196 -15.99 -12.95 -0.68
CA GLN A 196 -15.09 -13.04 0.48
C GLN A 196 -15.86 -12.97 1.79
N ASN A 197 -16.79 -12.02 1.94
CA ASN A 197 -17.62 -11.88 3.15
C ASN A 197 -18.44 -13.12 3.41
N ILE A 198 -19.09 -13.70 2.38
CA ILE A 198 -19.85 -14.94 2.49
C ILE A 198 -18.95 -16.08 2.99
N PHE A 199 -17.77 -16.26 2.37
CA PHE A 199 -16.81 -17.28 2.78
C PHE A 199 -16.39 -17.11 4.25
N LEU A 200 -16.01 -15.88 4.65
CA LEU A 200 -15.56 -15.60 6.00
C LEU A 200 -16.70 -15.78 7.02
N PHE A 201 -17.93 -15.42 6.69
CA PHE A 201 -19.12 -15.65 7.50
C PHE A 201 -19.35 -17.14 7.76
N LEU A 202 -19.31 -17.97 6.72
CA LEU A 202 -19.43 -19.42 6.84
C LEU A 202 -18.33 -20.03 7.74
N CYS A 203 -17.10 -19.51 7.63
CA CYS A 203 -15.99 -19.93 8.49
C CYS A 203 -16.23 -19.54 9.95
N VAL A 204 -16.80 -18.35 10.23
CA VAL A 204 -17.17 -17.94 11.58
C VAL A 204 -18.24 -18.84 12.19
N LEU A 205 -19.30 -19.18 11.44
CA LEU A 205 -20.36 -20.09 11.90
C LEU A 205 -19.80 -21.45 12.33
N LYS A 206 -18.82 -21.98 11.61
CA LYS A 206 -18.15 -23.24 11.99
C LYS A 206 -17.32 -23.10 13.27
N THR A 207 -16.73 -21.94 13.53
CA THR A 207 -15.82 -21.74 14.67
C THR A 207 -16.56 -21.28 15.95
N THR A 208 -17.68 -20.57 15.85
CA THR A 208 -18.44 -20.05 17.00
C THR A 208 -19.25 -21.12 17.72
N LYS A 209 -19.54 -22.27 17.11
CA LYS A 209 -20.19 -23.42 17.79
C LYS A 209 -19.43 -23.94 19.02
N ILE A 210 -18.17 -23.53 19.20
CA ILE A 210 -17.25 -24.13 20.20
C ILE A 210 -17.08 -23.28 21.47
N ASN A 211 -17.45 -21.96 21.51
CA ASN A 211 -17.00 -21.06 22.61
C ASN A 211 -18.01 -20.04 23.13
N ASN A 212 -19.28 -20.40 23.34
CA ASN A 212 -20.27 -19.52 23.95
C ASN A 212 -20.33 -19.62 25.49
N LYS A 213 -19.20 -19.45 26.21
CA LYS A 213 -19.18 -19.62 27.69
C LYS A 213 -19.22 -18.32 28.51
N THR A 214 -19.29 -17.13 27.90
CA THR A 214 -19.33 -15.87 28.64
C THR A 214 -20.50 -15.00 28.21
N ASN A 215 -21.38 -14.65 29.18
CA ASN A 215 -22.53 -13.76 28.97
C ASN A 215 -22.19 -12.27 29.12
N ILE A 216 -20.92 -11.91 29.24
CA ILE A 216 -20.52 -10.52 29.42
C ILE A 216 -20.62 -9.78 28.08
N LYS A 217 -21.44 -8.73 28.06
CA LYS A 217 -21.63 -7.89 26.86
C LYS A 217 -20.42 -6.99 26.61
N ALA A 218 -20.02 -6.85 25.35
CA ALA A 218 -18.98 -5.91 24.95
C ALA A 218 -19.44 -4.46 25.19
N ASP A 219 -18.54 -3.56 25.57
CA ASP A 219 -18.86 -2.15 25.77
C ASP A 219 -18.78 -1.39 24.43
N ASN A 220 -19.91 -0.80 23.99
CA ASN A 220 -19.97 0.03 22.80
C ASN A 220 -19.02 1.23 22.88
N LYS A 221 -18.93 1.86 24.07
CA LYS A 221 -18.06 3.03 24.27
C LYS A 221 -16.60 2.67 24.04
N ALA A 222 -16.17 1.49 24.54
CA ALA A 222 -14.81 1.01 24.33
C ALA A 222 -14.52 0.74 22.83
N ILE A 223 -15.48 0.15 22.09
CA ILE A 223 -15.35 -0.08 20.65
C ILE A 223 -15.21 1.27 19.92
N ILE A 224 -16.11 2.20 20.16
CA ILE A 224 -16.16 3.51 19.49
C ILE A 224 -14.89 4.31 19.79
N THR A 225 -14.48 4.42 21.06
CA THR A 225 -13.29 5.19 21.44
C THR A 225 -12.02 4.64 20.79
N THR A 226 -11.85 3.31 20.79
CA THR A 226 -10.70 2.67 20.15
C THR A 226 -10.73 2.90 18.64
N SER A 227 -11.91 2.79 18.02
CA SER A 227 -12.08 3.00 16.58
C SER A 227 -11.79 4.45 16.17
N ILE A 228 -12.24 5.46 16.90
CA ILE A 228 -11.94 6.88 16.64
C ILE A 228 -10.42 7.10 16.61
N ASN A 229 -9.72 6.65 17.66
CA ASN A 229 -8.26 6.85 17.76
C ASN A 229 -7.50 6.22 16.58
N LEU A 230 -7.91 5.00 16.18
CA LEU A 230 -7.28 4.31 15.05
C LEU A 230 -7.67 4.90 13.70
N THR A 231 -8.89 5.40 13.54
CA THR A 231 -9.34 6.04 12.30
C THR A 231 -8.63 7.37 12.08
N THR A 232 -8.47 8.18 13.13
CA THR A 232 -7.77 9.48 13.03
C THR A 232 -6.35 9.32 12.50
N SER A 233 -5.63 8.27 12.90
CA SER A 233 -4.28 8.01 12.41
C SER A 233 -4.23 7.63 10.92
N ARG A 234 -5.30 7.06 10.36
CA ARG A 234 -5.40 6.63 8.96
C ARG A 234 -5.96 7.72 8.03
N LEU A 235 -6.71 8.66 8.59
CA LEU A 235 -7.34 9.73 7.83
C LEU A 235 -6.33 10.66 7.17
N SER A 236 -5.18 10.91 7.78
CA SER A 236 -4.15 11.80 7.20
C SER A 236 -3.76 11.38 5.78
N ASN A 237 -3.42 10.10 5.59
CA ASN A 237 -3.04 9.59 4.28
C ASN A 237 -4.24 9.53 3.32
N ALA A 238 -5.43 9.17 3.82
CA ALA A 238 -6.62 9.11 3.00
C ALA A 238 -7.06 10.50 2.50
N ILE A 239 -6.95 11.54 3.34
CA ILE A 239 -7.22 12.93 2.97
C ILE A 239 -6.19 13.43 1.95
N CYS A 240 -4.90 13.12 2.14
CA CYS A 240 -3.87 13.49 1.18
C CYS A 240 -4.15 12.90 -0.20
N ASN A 241 -4.41 11.59 -0.26
CA ASN A 241 -4.74 10.90 -1.51
C ASN A 241 -6.03 11.46 -2.15
N PHE A 242 -7.03 11.83 -1.35
CA PHE A 242 -8.25 12.47 -1.83
C PHE A 242 -7.99 13.85 -2.46
N LEU A 243 -7.18 14.66 -1.80
CA LEU A 243 -6.88 16.02 -2.27
C LEU A 243 -5.94 16.05 -3.47
N GLU A 244 -5.12 15.03 -3.62
CA GLU A 244 -4.07 14.96 -4.63
C GLU A 244 -4.58 15.17 -6.07
N PRO A 245 -5.55 14.38 -6.61
CA PRO A 245 -6.06 14.59 -7.96
C PRO A 245 -6.73 15.95 -8.12
N ILE A 246 -7.35 16.47 -7.06
CA ILE A 246 -8.02 17.78 -7.06
C ILE A 246 -6.99 18.91 -7.16
N VAL A 247 -5.98 18.87 -6.28
CA VAL A 247 -4.90 19.86 -6.25
C VAL A 247 -4.10 19.85 -7.55
N PHE A 248 -3.80 18.66 -8.08
CA PHE A 248 -3.12 18.52 -9.36
C PHE A 248 -3.91 19.13 -10.50
N THR A 249 -5.17 18.71 -10.69
CA THR A 249 -6.03 19.22 -11.77
C THR A 249 -6.22 20.72 -11.67
N PHE A 250 -6.54 21.23 -10.48
CA PHE A 250 -6.69 22.67 -10.24
C PHE A 250 -5.43 23.46 -10.58
N SER A 251 -4.27 22.98 -10.14
CA SER A 251 -2.97 23.64 -10.38
C SER A 251 -2.58 23.61 -11.86
N PHE A 252 -2.87 22.50 -12.53
CA PHE A 252 -2.57 22.32 -13.95
C PHE A 252 -3.42 23.25 -14.83
N LEU A 253 -4.71 23.35 -14.57
CA LEU A 253 -5.62 24.24 -15.31
C LEU A 253 -5.25 25.72 -15.20
N LYS A 254 -4.64 26.15 -14.10
CA LYS A 254 -4.13 27.52 -13.96
C LYS A 254 -3.01 27.88 -14.94
N THR A 255 -2.37 26.90 -15.54
CA THR A 255 -1.36 27.16 -16.59
C THR A 255 -1.96 27.45 -17.96
N GLY A 256 -3.30 27.42 -18.11
CA GLY A 256 -4.02 27.62 -19.36
C GLY A 256 -4.07 26.38 -20.26
N MET A 257 -3.65 25.22 -19.77
CA MET A 257 -3.72 23.96 -20.51
C MET A 257 -5.06 23.25 -20.31
N ASP A 258 -5.43 22.43 -21.30
CA ASP A 258 -6.69 21.71 -21.29
C ASP A 258 -6.78 20.65 -20.19
N LYS A 259 -7.99 20.46 -19.68
CA LYS A 259 -8.30 19.44 -18.67
C LYS A 259 -8.02 18.01 -19.18
N VAL A 260 -8.33 17.72 -20.45
CA VAL A 260 -8.08 16.40 -21.06
C VAL A 260 -6.61 16.02 -20.92
N VAL A 261 -5.70 16.95 -21.17
CA VAL A 261 -4.26 16.76 -21.01
C VAL A 261 -3.89 16.50 -19.54
N ALA A 262 -4.51 17.23 -18.61
CA ALA A 262 -4.30 16.99 -17.17
C ALA A 262 -4.73 15.56 -16.77
N ASP A 263 -5.89 15.12 -17.27
CA ASP A 263 -6.47 13.82 -16.99
C ASP A 263 -5.60 12.70 -17.56
N GLU A 264 -5.15 12.80 -18.80
CA GLU A 264 -4.22 11.86 -19.43
C GLU A 264 -2.91 11.73 -18.65
N ILE A 265 -2.29 12.85 -18.29
CA ILE A 265 -1.03 12.86 -17.53
C ILE A 265 -1.21 12.20 -16.16
N TYR A 266 -2.30 12.51 -15.47
CA TYR A 266 -2.62 11.86 -14.20
C TYR A 266 -2.80 10.36 -14.38
N GLY A 267 -3.56 9.93 -15.40
CA GLY A 267 -3.74 8.55 -15.78
C GLY A 267 -2.42 7.82 -16.09
N ILE A 268 -1.52 8.47 -16.83
CA ILE A 268 -0.19 7.92 -17.14
C ILE A 268 0.63 7.73 -15.85
N ILE A 269 0.72 8.74 -15.00
CA ILE A 269 1.57 8.69 -13.81
C ILE A 269 0.99 7.72 -12.77
N TYR A 270 -0.30 7.85 -12.44
CA TYR A 270 -0.95 7.04 -11.39
C TYR A 270 -1.50 5.70 -11.89
N GLY A 271 -1.78 5.58 -13.19
CA GLY A 271 -2.25 4.34 -13.82
C GLY A 271 -1.13 3.41 -14.27
N TYR A 272 -0.07 3.94 -14.88
CA TYR A 272 1.02 3.14 -15.43
C TYR A 272 2.31 3.20 -14.58
N VAL A 273 2.81 4.42 -14.28
CA VAL A 273 4.16 4.60 -13.74
C VAL A 273 4.27 4.20 -12.27
N LEU A 274 3.46 4.78 -11.39
CA LEU A 274 3.54 4.50 -9.96
C LEU A 274 3.25 3.04 -9.58
N PRO A 275 2.28 2.34 -10.22
CA PRO A 275 2.10 0.91 -9.94
C PRO A 275 3.31 0.05 -10.27
N LEU A 276 4.05 0.37 -11.32
CA LEU A 276 5.31 -0.32 -11.63
C LEU A 276 6.37 0.00 -10.58
N ILE A 277 6.55 1.27 -10.23
CA ILE A 277 7.50 1.67 -9.18
C ILE A 277 7.24 0.90 -7.88
N PHE A 278 5.97 0.76 -7.48
CA PHE A 278 5.62 0.04 -6.25
C PHE A 278 5.45 -1.48 -6.42
N ILE A 279 5.78 -2.05 -7.59
CA ILE A 279 5.63 -3.48 -7.87
C ILE A 279 6.41 -4.35 -6.86
N THR A 280 7.62 -3.96 -6.49
CA THR A 280 8.45 -4.67 -5.50
C THR A 280 8.09 -4.33 -4.05
N GLY A 281 7.18 -3.40 -3.83
CA GLY A 281 6.70 -3.02 -2.49
C GLY A 281 6.09 -4.20 -1.69
N PHE A 282 5.66 -5.28 -2.37
CA PHE A 282 5.23 -6.48 -1.67
C PHE A 282 6.38 -7.20 -0.93
N ILE A 283 7.60 -7.16 -1.46
CA ILE A 283 8.78 -7.77 -0.83
C ILE A 283 9.13 -6.98 0.43
N THR A 284 9.19 -5.66 0.32
CA THR A 284 9.52 -4.78 1.46
C THR A 284 8.47 -4.85 2.57
N THR A 285 7.19 -4.90 2.23
CA THR A 285 6.11 -5.11 3.23
C THR A 285 6.14 -6.50 3.87
N ALA A 286 6.58 -7.53 3.15
CA ALA A 286 6.77 -8.85 3.74
C ALA A 286 7.91 -8.84 4.76
N ILE A 287 9.03 -8.19 4.43
CA ILE A 287 10.17 -8.00 5.34
C ILE A 287 9.73 -7.21 6.58
N GLU A 288 9.06 -6.07 6.40
CA GLU A 288 8.49 -5.24 7.47
C GLU A 288 7.65 -6.08 8.46
N THR A 289 6.71 -6.85 7.94
CA THR A 289 5.82 -7.67 8.76
C THR A 289 6.57 -8.75 9.53
N ALA A 290 7.62 -9.32 8.93
CA ALA A 290 8.40 -10.40 9.52
C ALA A 290 9.31 -9.89 10.65
N ILE A 291 9.94 -8.73 10.50
CA ILE A 291 10.93 -8.22 11.45
C ILE A 291 10.31 -7.54 12.68
N LEU A 292 9.11 -6.96 12.55
CA LEU A 292 8.49 -6.17 13.61
C LEU A 292 8.37 -6.91 14.96
N PRO A 293 7.89 -8.19 15.04
CA PRO A 293 7.80 -8.90 16.32
C PRO A 293 9.18 -9.14 16.97
N GLU A 294 10.20 -9.40 16.15
CA GLU A 294 11.57 -9.62 16.63
C GLU A 294 12.18 -8.32 17.18
N LEU A 295 11.99 -7.20 16.45
CA LEU A 295 12.44 -5.88 16.90
C LEU A 295 11.80 -5.50 18.23
N VAL A 296 10.48 -5.69 18.38
CA VAL A 296 9.75 -5.41 19.64
C VAL A 296 10.30 -6.27 20.77
N THR A 297 10.58 -7.56 20.53
CA THR A 297 11.11 -8.47 21.55
C THR A 297 12.52 -8.05 22.00
N HIS A 298 13.41 -7.73 21.07
CA HIS A 298 14.76 -7.30 21.40
C HIS A 298 14.81 -5.93 22.05
N HIS A 299 13.91 -5.02 21.67
CA HIS A 299 13.79 -3.72 22.34
C HIS A 299 13.36 -3.89 23.80
N LYS A 300 12.32 -4.71 24.07
CA LYS A 300 11.86 -5.01 25.46
C LYS A 300 12.96 -5.64 26.33
N ASN A 301 13.81 -6.44 25.73
CA ASN A 301 14.92 -7.13 26.41
C ASN A 301 16.21 -6.27 26.46
N ASN A 302 16.17 -4.99 26.07
CA ASN A 302 17.30 -4.08 25.99
C ASN A 302 18.49 -4.61 25.16
N ASN A 303 18.23 -5.56 24.24
CA ASN A 303 19.27 -6.15 23.37
C ASN A 303 19.45 -5.31 22.10
N HIS A 304 20.13 -4.17 22.24
CA HIS A 304 20.38 -3.23 21.16
C HIS A 304 21.23 -3.80 20.02
N ALA A 305 22.14 -4.72 20.33
CA ALA A 305 22.99 -5.37 19.32
C ALA A 305 22.17 -6.25 18.38
N ALA A 306 21.31 -7.13 18.93
CA ALA A 306 20.43 -7.98 18.14
C ALA A 306 19.40 -7.14 17.36
N PHE A 307 18.87 -6.05 17.95
CA PHE A 307 17.97 -5.12 17.28
C PHE A 307 18.60 -4.54 16.00
N LYS A 308 19.82 -3.97 16.12
CA LYS A 308 20.55 -3.42 14.97
C LYS A 308 20.91 -4.50 13.93
N ASN A 309 21.26 -5.70 14.36
CA ASN A 309 21.58 -6.80 13.44
C ASN A 309 20.35 -7.22 12.61
N ILE A 310 19.15 -7.28 13.20
CA ILE A 310 17.90 -7.54 12.48
C ILE A 310 17.63 -6.43 11.46
N MET A 311 17.76 -5.16 11.85
CA MET A 311 17.62 -4.04 10.92
C MET A 311 18.60 -4.13 9.75
N ASN A 312 19.87 -4.44 10.02
CA ASN A 312 20.90 -4.60 8.99
C ASN A 312 20.55 -5.71 8.00
N LYS A 313 20.13 -6.87 8.50
CA LYS A 313 19.69 -7.99 7.63
C LYS A 313 18.49 -7.61 6.79
N ALA A 314 17.50 -6.91 7.38
CA ALA A 314 16.31 -6.47 6.69
C ALA A 314 16.63 -5.45 5.59
N LEU A 315 17.49 -4.47 5.87
CA LEU A 315 17.95 -3.49 4.88
C LEU A 315 18.70 -4.17 3.72
N LEU A 316 19.58 -5.14 4.01
CA LEU A 316 20.28 -5.90 2.98
C LEU A 316 19.34 -6.72 2.12
N LEU A 317 18.31 -7.35 2.73
CA LEU A 317 17.29 -8.10 1.99
C LEU A 317 16.42 -7.20 1.12
N SER A 318 16.12 -5.98 1.58
CA SER A 318 15.37 -4.99 0.80
C SER A 318 16.21 -4.37 -0.32
N PHE A 319 17.54 -4.30 -0.14
CA PHE A 319 18.45 -3.68 -1.09
C PHE A 319 18.46 -4.36 -2.46
N ILE A 320 18.51 -5.70 -2.48
CA ILE A 320 18.61 -6.47 -3.72
C ILE A 320 17.41 -6.22 -4.64
N PRO A 321 16.15 -6.45 -4.21
CA PRO A 321 15.00 -6.18 -5.07
C PRO A 321 14.88 -4.68 -5.42
N ALA A 322 15.17 -3.77 -4.50
CA ALA A 322 15.16 -2.33 -4.75
C ALA A 322 16.12 -1.93 -5.87
N SER A 323 17.38 -2.36 -5.78
CA SER A 323 18.41 -2.01 -6.77
C SER A 323 18.14 -2.62 -8.14
N ILE A 324 17.76 -3.90 -8.20
CA ILE A 324 17.43 -4.57 -9.47
C ILE A 324 16.25 -3.86 -10.15
N THR A 325 15.16 -3.59 -9.41
CA THR A 325 13.98 -2.95 -9.95
C THR A 325 14.27 -1.55 -10.48
N THR A 326 14.99 -0.74 -9.72
CA THR A 326 15.30 0.63 -10.13
C THR A 326 16.26 0.69 -11.30
N ILE A 327 17.24 -0.21 -11.38
CA ILE A 327 18.15 -0.35 -12.53
C ILE A 327 17.35 -0.74 -13.78
N ILE A 328 16.46 -1.72 -13.68
CA ILE A 328 15.63 -2.17 -14.82
C ILE A 328 14.70 -1.05 -15.27
N PHE A 329 13.99 -0.38 -14.37
CA PHE A 329 13.06 0.69 -14.73
C PHE A 329 13.76 1.93 -15.29
N TYR A 330 14.96 2.24 -14.81
CA TYR A 330 15.76 3.32 -15.38
C TYR A 330 16.22 3.01 -16.80
N SER A 331 16.64 1.77 -17.07
CA SER A 331 17.24 1.35 -18.33
C SER A 331 16.22 0.96 -19.39
N TYR A 332 15.16 0.26 -18.98
CA TYR A 332 14.14 -0.34 -19.86
C TYR A 332 12.74 0.19 -19.56
N SER A 333 12.63 1.48 -19.28
CA SER A 333 11.33 2.09 -18.96
C SER A 333 10.28 1.86 -20.04
N LYS A 334 10.65 1.92 -21.32
CA LYS A 334 9.74 1.68 -22.45
C LYS A 334 9.30 0.23 -22.53
N GLU A 335 10.28 -0.68 -22.49
CA GLU A 335 10.06 -2.12 -22.61
C GLU A 335 9.23 -2.63 -21.42
N MET A 336 9.45 -2.10 -20.23
CA MET A 336 8.66 -2.45 -19.06
C MET A 336 7.20 -2.00 -19.19
N LEU A 337 6.96 -0.78 -19.64
CA LEU A 337 5.59 -0.31 -19.89
C LEU A 337 4.92 -1.10 -21.02
N MET A 338 5.65 -1.41 -22.09
CA MET A 338 5.14 -2.24 -23.17
C MET A 338 4.81 -3.66 -22.69
N LEU A 339 5.69 -4.27 -21.88
CA LEU A 339 5.49 -5.60 -21.33
C LEU A 339 4.26 -5.66 -20.43
N PHE A 340 4.09 -4.70 -19.51
CA PHE A 340 3.01 -4.74 -18.53
C PHE A 340 1.70 -4.17 -19.08
N TYR A 341 1.76 -3.07 -19.85
CA TYR A 341 0.57 -2.29 -20.21
C TYR A 341 0.35 -2.12 -21.71
N ASN A 342 1.24 -2.64 -22.54
CA ASN A 342 1.18 -2.52 -24.00
C ASN A 342 1.18 -1.05 -24.48
N THR A 343 1.94 -0.19 -23.81
CA THR A 343 2.08 1.23 -24.14
C THR A 343 3.49 1.72 -23.78
N GLU A 344 3.98 2.75 -24.47
CA GLU A 344 5.21 3.46 -24.09
C GLU A 344 4.92 4.75 -23.30
N ASN A 345 3.63 5.09 -23.15
CA ASN A 345 3.23 6.31 -22.47
C ASN A 345 3.70 6.31 -21.01
N GLY A 346 4.48 7.31 -20.64
CA GLY A 346 5.04 7.43 -19.30
C GLY A 346 6.46 6.91 -19.12
N ALA A 347 7.12 6.40 -20.18
CA ALA A 347 8.48 5.88 -20.11
C ALA A 347 9.49 6.92 -19.57
N PHE A 348 9.33 8.16 -19.97
CA PHE A 348 10.14 9.26 -19.46
C PHE A 348 9.94 9.48 -17.96
N TYR A 349 8.69 9.46 -17.48
CA TYR A 349 8.37 9.63 -16.06
C TYR A 349 8.82 8.43 -15.24
N LEU A 350 8.66 7.21 -15.75
CA LEU A 350 9.14 5.99 -15.09
C LEU A 350 10.68 6.04 -14.92
N LYS A 351 11.40 6.46 -15.95
CA LYS A 351 12.85 6.63 -15.88
C LYS A 351 13.27 7.64 -14.82
N LEU A 352 12.60 8.80 -14.76
CA LEU A 352 12.91 9.86 -13.79
C LEU A 352 12.63 9.43 -12.34
N LEU A 353 11.54 8.71 -12.11
CA LEU A 353 11.12 8.28 -10.77
C LEU A 353 11.83 7.00 -10.30
N ALA A 354 12.44 6.22 -11.20
CA ALA A 354 13.10 4.97 -10.86
C ALA A 354 14.19 5.12 -9.80
N ILE A 355 15.12 6.04 -9.98
CA ILE A 355 16.25 6.25 -9.03
C ILE A 355 15.77 6.77 -7.68
N PRO A 356 14.93 7.83 -7.59
CA PRO A 356 14.40 8.30 -6.31
C PRO A 356 13.59 7.25 -5.55
N SER A 357 12.86 6.39 -6.24
CA SER A 357 12.06 5.32 -5.61
C SER A 357 12.89 4.29 -4.87
N PHE A 358 14.20 4.17 -5.18
CA PHE A 358 15.11 3.27 -4.46
C PHE A 358 15.06 3.48 -2.94
N LEU A 359 15.02 4.73 -2.49
CA LEU A 359 14.99 5.04 -1.06
C LEU A 359 13.68 4.62 -0.39
N SER A 360 12.55 4.74 -1.09
CA SER A 360 11.24 4.39 -0.53
C SER A 360 11.08 2.89 -0.21
N TYR A 361 11.87 2.02 -0.83
CA TYR A 361 11.83 0.59 -0.52
C TYR A 361 12.40 0.23 0.87
N PHE A 362 13.05 1.15 1.54
CA PHE A 362 13.56 0.97 2.90
C PHE A 362 12.61 1.49 3.98
N ASP A 363 11.55 2.19 3.60
CA ASP A 363 10.57 2.77 4.53
C ASP A 363 10.03 1.75 5.53
N GLY A 364 9.63 0.55 5.05
CA GLY A 364 9.05 -0.49 5.89
C GLY A 364 9.99 -0.95 7.02
N VAL A 365 11.30 -1.03 6.77
CA VAL A 365 12.29 -1.41 7.79
C VAL A 365 12.39 -0.34 8.87
N PHE A 366 12.48 0.95 8.47
CA PHE A 366 12.55 2.05 9.41
C PHE A 366 11.24 2.25 10.17
N ILE A 367 10.09 2.13 9.50
CA ILE A 367 8.76 2.17 10.13
C ILE A 367 8.64 1.09 11.20
N SER A 368 9.03 -0.16 10.90
CA SER A 368 9.02 -1.26 11.87
C SER A 368 9.92 -0.99 13.07
N ALA A 369 11.11 -0.41 12.84
CA ALA A 369 12.01 -0.03 13.92
C ALA A 369 11.42 1.05 14.81
N LEU A 370 10.79 2.09 14.23
CA LEU A 370 10.16 3.18 14.98
C LEU A 370 8.93 2.71 15.78
N ILE A 371 8.12 1.82 15.22
CA ILE A 371 7.01 1.18 15.93
C ILE A 371 7.54 0.34 17.11
N ALA A 372 8.60 -0.43 16.89
CA ALA A 372 9.18 -1.27 17.94
C ALA A 372 9.70 -0.50 19.15
N ILE A 373 10.13 0.76 18.95
CA ILE A 373 10.58 1.65 20.03
C ILE A 373 9.50 2.62 20.54
N ASN A 374 8.22 2.37 20.20
CA ASN A 374 7.05 3.17 20.60
C ASN A 374 7.06 4.64 20.10
N GLU A 375 7.69 4.93 18.96
CA GLU A 375 7.71 6.26 18.32
C GLU A 375 6.57 6.44 17.29
N GLU A 376 5.46 5.73 17.42
CA GLU A 376 4.32 5.75 16.49
C GLU A 376 3.70 7.15 16.32
N LYS A 377 3.60 7.92 17.42
CA LYS A 377 3.09 9.30 17.36
C LYS A 377 3.96 10.21 16.49
N LYS A 378 5.26 10.00 16.56
CA LYS A 378 6.22 10.78 15.77
C LYS A 378 6.17 10.38 14.29
N LEU A 379 6.03 9.07 14.04
CA LEU A 379 5.79 8.54 12.69
C LEU A 379 4.53 9.17 12.07
N ALA A 380 3.42 9.20 12.79
CA ALA A 380 2.17 9.82 12.33
C ALA A 380 2.34 11.32 12.03
N LYS A 381 3.09 12.06 12.87
CA LYS A 381 3.38 13.49 12.65
C LYS A 381 4.24 13.69 11.39
N ILE A 382 5.24 12.84 11.16
CA ILE A 382 6.10 12.93 9.97
C ILE A 382 5.27 12.66 8.73
N ASN A 383 4.46 11.59 8.72
CA ASN A 383 3.58 11.28 7.60
C ASN A 383 2.63 12.44 7.27
N LEU A 384 2.07 13.09 8.28
CA LEU A 384 1.22 14.26 8.08
C LEU A 384 2.00 15.42 7.45
N LEU A 385 3.20 15.70 7.95
CA LEU A 385 4.04 16.78 7.42
C LEU A 385 4.54 16.50 6.00
N THR A 386 4.95 15.26 5.69
CA THR A 386 5.40 14.88 4.35
C THR A 386 4.26 14.89 3.35
N ASN A 387 3.06 14.45 3.75
CA ASN A 387 1.85 14.53 2.94
C ASN A 387 1.45 15.98 2.65
N PHE A 388 1.50 16.85 3.66
CA PHE A 388 1.21 18.28 3.48
C PHE A 388 2.25 18.93 2.55
N LEU A 389 3.53 18.66 2.77
CA LEU A 389 4.61 19.16 1.92
C LEU A 389 4.42 18.71 0.47
N TYR A 390 4.04 17.46 0.25
CA TYR A 390 3.77 16.91 -1.08
C TYR A 390 2.65 17.67 -1.80
N LEU A 391 1.49 17.83 -1.15
CA LEU A 391 0.36 18.59 -1.73
C LEU A 391 0.73 20.07 -1.99
N PHE A 392 1.47 20.68 -1.07
CA PHE A 392 1.93 22.06 -1.18
C PHE A 392 2.89 22.24 -2.38
N LEU A 393 3.80 21.29 -2.57
CA LEU A 393 4.70 21.29 -3.73
C LEU A 393 3.96 21.10 -5.04
N ILE A 394 2.97 20.19 -5.12
CA ILE A 394 2.11 20.06 -6.30
C ILE A 394 1.44 21.39 -6.59
N PHE A 395 0.81 21.99 -5.55
CA PHE A 395 0.10 23.25 -5.70
C PHE A 395 0.98 24.38 -6.25
N ILE A 396 2.22 24.52 -5.82
CA ILE A 396 3.13 25.57 -6.27
C ILE A 396 3.77 25.24 -7.60
N LEU A 397 4.40 24.05 -7.72
CA LEU A 397 5.28 23.74 -8.85
C LEU A 397 4.50 23.49 -10.15
N VAL A 398 3.33 22.87 -10.05
CA VAL A 398 2.51 22.57 -11.25
C VAL A 398 1.97 23.85 -11.88
N GLN A 399 1.70 24.91 -11.11
CA GLN A 399 1.21 26.20 -11.63
C GLN A 399 2.27 26.98 -12.42
N ILE A 400 3.55 26.62 -12.34
CA ILE A 400 4.63 27.30 -13.06
C ILE A 400 4.63 26.81 -14.51
N PRO A 401 4.31 27.64 -15.53
CA PRO A 401 4.11 27.20 -16.93
C PRO A 401 5.33 26.48 -17.51
N LYS A 402 6.56 26.86 -17.10
CA LYS A 402 7.79 26.23 -17.56
C LYS A 402 8.07 24.86 -16.93
N ILE A 403 7.52 24.58 -15.74
CA ILE A 403 7.74 23.33 -15.00
C ILE A 403 6.54 22.39 -15.21
N ASN A 404 5.31 22.89 -15.02
CA ASN A 404 4.05 22.19 -15.27
C ASN A 404 4.06 20.73 -14.77
N VAL A 405 3.96 19.73 -15.68
CA VAL A 405 3.98 18.29 -15.35
C VAL A 405 5.22 17.90 -14.55
N MET A 406 6.37 18.48 -14.85
CA MET A 406 7.59 18.23 -14.09
C MET A 406 7.47 18.66 -12.63
N GLY A 407 6.58 19.62 -12.33
CA GLY A 407 6.25 20.00 -10.96
C GLY A 407 5.65 18.84 -10.14
N LEU A 408 4.79 18.02 -10.74
CA LEU A 408 4.28 16.80 -10.11
C LEU A 408 5.41 15.78 -9.91
N ILE A 409 6.25 15.56 -10.93
CA ILE A 409 7.39 14.62 -10.84
C ILE A 409 8.37 15.04 -9.74
N ILE A 410 8.73 16.32 -9.67
CA ILE A 410 9.61 16.86 -8.61
C ILE A 410 8.97 16.65 -7.23
N SER A 411 7.67 16.93 -7.09
CA SER A 411 6.94 16.71 -5.84
C SER A 411 6.96 15.24 -5.41
N LEU A 412 6.78 14.31 -6.36
CA LEU A 412 6.89 12.87 -6.13
C LEU A 412 8.32 12.46 -5.73
N ILE A 413 9.34 12.98 -6.39
CA ILE A 413 10.75 12.72 -6.04
C ILE A 413 11.02 13.14 -4.59
N ILE A 414 10.61 14.35 -4.22
CA ILE A 414 10.77 14.85 -2.86
C ILE A 414 10.00 13.98 -1.86
N TYR A 415 8.76 13.61 -2.18
CA TYR A 415 7.95 12.73 -1.33
C TYR A 415 8.60 11.36 -1.11
N LEU A 416 9.04 10.69 -2.18
CA LEU A 416 9.64 9.35 -2.14
C LEU A 416 11.00 9.33 -1.40
N THR A 417 11.71 10.44 -1.35
CA THR A 417 13.05 10.51 -0.73
C THR A 417 13.02 11.07 0.69
N THR A 418 12.10 11.99 0.99
CA THR A 418 12.06 12.70 2.29
C THR A 418 11.72 11.76 3.45
N SER A 419 10.71 10.89 3.30
CA SER A 419 10.26 9.98 4.36
C SER A 419 11.38 9.04 4.83
N PRO A 420 12.03 8.23 3.97
CA PRO A 420 13.07 7.31 4.41
C PRO A 420 14.29 8.01 5.01
N ILE A 421 14.64 9.19 4.49
CA ILE A 421 15.75 10.01 5.03
C ILE A 421 15.42 10.45 6.47
N ILE A 422 14.22 11.00 6.71
CA ILE A 422 13.80 11.43 8.05
C ILE A 422 13.78 10.23 9.01
N TYR A 423 13.22 9.09 8.60
CA TYR A 423 13.14 7.88 9.42
C TYR A 423 14.54 7.37 9.79
N PHE A 424 15.47 7.36 8.84
CA PHE A 424 16.87 7.00 9.09
C PHE A 424 17.51 7.90 10.16
N PHE A 425 17.36 9.22 10.05
CA PHE A 425 17.91 10.15 11.03
C PHE A 425 17.30 9.99 12.43
N ILE A 426 16.01 9.64 12.51
CA ILE A 426 15.37 9.36 13.80
C ILE A 426 15.93 8.07 14.40
N CYS A 427 16.05 7.01 13.60
CA CYS A 427 16.68 5.77 14.06
C CYS A 427 18.13 6.01 14.51
N LYS A 428 18.90 6.83 13.78
CA LYS A 428 20.25 7.24 14.18
C LYS A 428 20.25 7.93 15.56
N LYS A 429 19.29 8.86 15.77
CA LYS A 429 19.21 9.62 17.05
C LYS A 429 18.70 8.78 18.22
N ARG A 430 17.70 7.90 18.01
CA ARG A 430 16.99 7.19 19.08
C ARG A 430 17.67 5.89 19.52
N ILE A 431 18.22 5.15 18.57
CA ILE A 431 18.85 3.83 18.84
C ILE A 431 20.33 3.81 18.47
N ASN A 432 20.91 4.97 18.20
CA ASN A 432 22.30 5.10 17.73
C ASN A 432 22.59 4.15 16.56
N TYR A 433 21.69 4.18 15.56
CA TYR A 433 21.80 3.32 14.38
C TYR A 433 22.77 3.93 13.37
N HIS A 434 23.70 3.12 12.90
CA HIS A 434 24.60 3.45 11.80
C HIS A 434 24.51 2.36 10.74
N LEU A 435 24.58 2.76 9.48
CA LEU A 435 24.67 1.79 8.40
C LEU A 435 25.92 0.92 8.57
N PRO A 436 25.80 -0.41 8.39
CA PRO A 436 26.97 -1.27 8.41
C PRO A 436 27.90 -0.98 7.22
N LYS A 437 29.18 -1.36 7.32
CA LYS A 437 30.16 -1.17 6.23
C LYS A 437 29.67 -1.77 4.91
N GLU A 438 29.05 -2.93 4.97
CA GLU A 438 28.43 -3.61 3.83
C GLU A 438 27.34 -2.75 3.15
N GLY A 439 26.57 -2.00 3.93
CA GLY A 439 25.55 -1.09 3.42
C GLY A 439 26.15 0.04 2.57
N TYR A 440 27.27 0.60 3.01
CA TYR A 440 27.99 1.63 2.23
C TYR A 440 28.58 1.05 0.94
N ILE A 441 29.14 -0.17 1.00
CA ILE A 441 29.70 -0.85 -0.18
C ILE A 441 28.58 -1.13 -1.18
N LEU A 442 27.42 -1.62 -0.72
CA LEU A 442 26.27 -1.87 -1.59
C LEU A 442 25.74 -0.60 -2.24
N LEU A 443 25.66 0.52 -1.50
CA LEU A 443 25.28 1.82 -2.07
C LEU A 443 26.27 2.25 -3.14
N LEU A 444 27.56 2.05 -2.93
CA LEU A 444 28.60 2.37 -3.89
C LEU A 444 28.47 1.49 -5.15
N ILE A 445 28.24 0.18 -5.00
CA ILE A 445 27.95 -0.75 -6.09
C ILE A 445 26.73 -0.28 -6.89
N TYR A 446 25.65 0.13 -6.23
CA TYR A 446 24.44 0.64 -6.88
C TYR A 446 24.72 1.92 -7.67
N ILE A 447 25.45 2.87 -7.10
CA ILE A 447 25.84 4.12 -7.80
C ILE A 447 26.69 3.81 -9.01
N ILE A 448 27.71 2.96 -8.87
CA ILE A 448 28.57 2.54 -10.00
C ILE A 448 27.73 1.90 -11.10
N SER A 449 26.77 1.05 -10.75
CA SER A 449 25.90 0.38 -11.71
C SER A 449 25.02 1.38 -12.48
N ILE A 450 24.47 2.40 -11.80
CA ILE A 450 23.71 3.46 -12.48
C ILE A 450 24.61 4.30 -13.38
N CYS A 451 25.80 4.67 -12.92
CA CYS A 451 26.76 5.42 -13.73
C CYS A 451 27.21 4.61 -14.96
N SER A 452 27.41 3.29 -14.81
CA SER A 452 27.77 2.42 -15.94
C SER A 452 26.71 2.38 -17.05
N ILE A 453 25.42 2.49 -16.71
CA ILE A 453 24.34 2.58 -17.69
C ILE A 453 24.48 3.86 -18.52
N ALA A 454 24.81 4.97 -17.88
CA ALA A 454 24.98 6.25 -18.56
C ALA A 454 26.16 6.23 -19.55
N PHE A 455 27.23 5.48 -19.21
CA PHE A 455 28.44 5.38 -20.05
C PHE A 455 28.31 4.33 -21.16
N PHE A 456 27.93 3.10 -20.82
CA PHE A 456 27.98 1.97 -21.76
C PHE A 456 26.70 1.78 -22.56
N LYS A 457 25.57 2.41 -22.17
CA LYS A 457 24.24 2.24 -22.78
C LYS A 457 23.83 0.77 -22.99
N ASN A 458 24.50 -0.15 -22.31
CA ASN A 458 24.28 -1.60 -22.40
C ASN A 458 24.03 -2.19 -21.01
N ILE A 459 22.80 -2.59 -20.80
CA ILE A 459 22.37 -3.09 -19.48
C ILE A 459 22.96 -4.47 -19.16
N ILE A 460 23.24 -5.31 -20.15
CA ILE A 460 23.81 -6.63 -19.90
C ILE A 460 25.14 -6.45 -19.19
N ILE A 461 25.96 -5.52 -19.65
CA ILE A 461 27.23 -5.17 -19.02
C ILE A 461 26.97 -4.66 -17.59
N THR A 462 25.99 -3.81 -17.40
CA THR A 462 25.64 -3.28 -16.06
C THR A 462 25.17 -4.36 -15.10
N ILE A 463 24.30 -5.26 -15.55
CA ILE A 463 23.82 -6.40 -14.75
C ILE A 463 24.99 -7.32 -14.41
N ILE A 464 25.87 -7.59 -15.35
CA ILE A 464 27.07 -8.40 -15.11
C ILE A 464 27.97 -7.70 -14.07
N ILE A 465 28.25 -6.42 -14.23
CA ILE A 465 29.03 -5.63 -13.26
C ILE A 465 28.38 -5.69 -11.88
N TYR A 466 27.06 -5.47 -11.80
CA TYR A 466 26.31 -5.50 -10.56
C TYR A 466 26.42 -6.87 -9.86
N PHE A 467 26.21 -7.98 -10.58
CA PHE A 467 26.32 -9.32 -10.02
C PHE A 467 27.75 -9.69 -9.65
N LEU A 468 28.75 -9.32 -10.44
CA LEU A 468 30.15 -9.55 -10.11
C LEU A 468 30.58 -8.80 -8.85
N LEU A 469 30.14 -7.56 -8.68
CA LEU A 469 30.40 -6.78 -7.47
C LEU A 469 29.67 -7.34 -6.25
N LEU A 470 28.45 -7.85 -6.39
CA LEU A 470 27.74 -8.56 -5.31
C LEU A 470 28.46 -9.87 -4.94
N LEU A 471 28.87 -10.66 -5.90
CA LEU A 471 29.63 -11.90 -5.68
C LEU A 471 30.95 -11.61 -4.97
N TRP A 472 31.69 -10.60 -5.39
CA TRP A 472 32.92 -10.16 -4.74
C TRP A 472 32.68 -9.82 -3.25
N LEU A 473 31.60 -9.13 -2.95
CA LEU A 473 31.24 -8.77 -1.57
C LEU A 473 30.90 -10.01 -0.73
N VAL A 474 30.20 -11.00 -1.29
CA VAL A 474 29.87 -12.26 -0.61
C VAL A 474 31.14 -13.07 -0.33
N ILE A 475 32.03 -13.19 -1.31
CA ILE A 475 33.30 -13.94 -1.18
C ILE A 475 34.22 -13.33 -0.13
N ASN A 476 34.38 -12.00 -0.14
CA ASN A 476 35.19 -11.32 0.88
C ASN A 476 34.64 -11.47 2.30
N LYS A 477 33.31 -11.60 2.46
CA LYS A 477 32.68 -11.83 3.76
C LYS A 477 32.94 -13.26 4.28
N THR A 478 32.97 -14.26 3.42
CA THR A 478 33.31 -15.64 3.81
C THR A 478 34.77 -15.75 4.23
N HIS A 479 35.68 -15.07 3.55
CA HIS A 479 37.09 -15.04 3.91
C HIS A 479 37.37 -14.33 5.26
N SER A 480 36.66 -13.26 5.57
CA SER A 480 36.82 -12.55 6.85
C SER A 480 36.27 -13.32 8.04
N HIS A 481 35.31 -14.24 7.85
CA HIS A 481 34.84 -15.13 8.91
C HIS A 481 35.79 -16.30 9.17
N HIS A 482 36.51 -16.78 8.16
CA HIS A 482 37.52 -17.85 8.34
C HIS A 482 38.83 -17.37 9.00
N SER A 483 39.18 -16.09 8.81
CA SER A 483 40.38 -15.50 9.45
C SER A 483 40.17 -15.08 10.92
N LEU A 484 38.94 -15.11 11.43
CA LEU A 484 38.59 -14.84 12.84
C LEU A 484 38.35 -16.12 13.63
N SER A 485 38.35 -17.30 12.96
CA SER A 485 38.18 -18.62 13.58
C SER A 485 39.48 -19.46 13.59
N SER A 486 40.56 -18.94 13.04
CA SER A 486 41.94 -19.41 13.15
C SER A 486 42.73 -18.53 14.13
#